data_7ccf9bff0f13dec5c461077c5042cb6b
#
_entry.id   7ccf9bff0f13dec5c461077c5042cb6b
#
_cell.length_a   1.000
_cell.length_b   1.000
_cell.length_c   1.000
_cell.angle_alpha   90.00
_cell.angle_beta   90.00
_cell.angle_gamma   90.00
#
_symmetry.space_group_name_H-M   'P 1'
#
loop_
_entity.id
_entity.type
_entity.pdbx_description
1 polymer ?
#
loop_
_entity_poly.entity_id
_entity_poly.type
_entity_poly.pdbx_seq_one_letter_code
_entity_poly.pdbx_strand_id
1 'polypeptide(L)'
;MRPNEPRRSRLLFASVAAILYFSEGLPFGIVNDLLPVYLRVHHVGLTTIGFLSTVASAWTLKVFWSPLIDAFGTYRRWIVIAVLVMAMCMMVFAMTPVNFGPVFWTMIAIFAIASATQDLAVDAFTIRATPPEFVGPVNSIRVAAYRTALIVGGGGLVALSGVIGWRGSFAVSAAIAVVVLVIALRLPEDRDEDMVTRDRQSIIDLFRGLAHWLRRPRAGVLLAIVLLYRLGELAIYTMIKPYWVDRSYSAAEIGTITAVIGVIVSIAGAIAGGAIVARIGLYRAMLWLGAAQILSNLGYAIVATTHAGRWAIYAAAIVENIGYGLGTGAFLAFLMAICDRERAATEYAMLTAAFGLTRVLIGTPSGWIAQNAGYASYFWLTVFLGIPGLLLVPFVKERLTSPAGK
;
A
#
# COMPACT_ATOMS: atom_id res chain seq x y z
N MET A 1 12.02 -26.50 6.35
CA MET A 1 11.26 -27.63 5.74
C MET A 1 12.21 -28.54 5.00
N ARG A 2 12.13 -29.86 5.20
CA ARG A 2 12.94 -30.83 4.45
C ARG A 2 12.18 -31.30 3.21
N PRO A 3 12.84 -31.68 2.09
CA PRO A 3 12.15 -32.09 0.85
C PRO A 3 11.14 -33.23 1.03
N ASN A 4 11.31 -34.05 2.06
CA ASN A 4 10.47 -35.22 2.38
C ASN A 4 9.42 -34.94 3.48
N GLU A 5 9.13 -33.68 3.81
CA GLU A 5 8.10 -33.41 4.82
C GLU A 5 6.69 -33.76 4.32
N PRO A 6 5.82 -34.33 5.20
CA PRO A 6 4.49 -34.76 4.83
C PRO A 6 3.64 -33.56 4.33
N ARG A 7 2.74 -33.80 3.37
CA ARG A 7 1.82 -32.80 2.77
C ARG A 7 1.12 -31.93 3.83
N ARG A 8 0.86 -32.47 5.00
CA ARG A 8 0.20 -31.80 6.12
C ARG A 8 1.05 -30.66 6.72
N SER A 9 2.37 -30.82 6.84
CA SER A 9 3.26 -29.74 7.35
C SER A 9 3.40 -28.61 6.33
N ARG A 10 3.40 -28.90 5.04
CA ARG A 10 3.42 -27.90 3.97
C ARG A 10 2.14 -27.05 3.94
N LEU A 11 0.96 -27.68 4.12
CA LEU A 11 -0.32 -26.97 4.21
C LEU A 11 -0.38 -26.09 5.46
N LEU A 12 0.12 -26.59 6.60
CA LEU A 12 0.16 -25.81 7.84
C LEU A 12 1.05 -24.56 7.68
N PHE A 13 2.24 -24.71 7.10
CA PHE A 13 3.13 -23.58 6.83
C PHE A 13 2.49 -22.55 5.88
N ALA A 14 1.89 -23.00 4.78
CA ALA A 14 1.18 -22.14 3.83
C ALA A 14 0.04 -21.37 4.51
N SER A 15 -0.71 -22.02 5.40
CA SER A 15 -1.80 -21.38 6.16
C SER A 15 -1.27 -20.34 7.14
N VAL A 16 -0.17 -20.64 7.85
CA VAL A 16 0.49 -19.69 8.75
C VAL A 16 1.01 -18.49 7.97
N ALA A 17 1.69 -18.70 6.84
CA ALA A 17 2.15 -17.61 5.98
C ALA A 17 0.97 -16.75 5.50
N ALA A 18 -0.14 -17.38 5.05
CA ALA A 18 -1.34 -16.65 4.62
C ALA A 18 -1.90 -15.76 5.74
N ILE A 19 -1.97 -16.25 6.97
CA ILE A 19 -2.49 -15.48 8.11
C ILE A 19 -1.56 -14.34 8.48
N LEU A 20 -0.24 -14.56 8.46
CA LEU A 20 0.73 -13.51 8.75
C LEU A 20 0.66 -12.39 7.71
N TYR A 21 0.63 -12.72 6.42
CA TYR A 21 0.51 -11.71 5.36
C TYR A 21 -0.88 -11.05 5.29
N PHE A 22 -1.93 -11.77 5.67
CA PHE A 22 -3.23 -11.15 5.89
C PHE A 22 -3.16 -10.10 7.01
N SER A 23 -2.45 -10.41 8.09
CA SER A 23 -2.30 -9.47 9.21
C SER A 23 -1.45 -8.23 8.88
N GLU A 24 -0.61 -8.27 7.84
CA GLU A 24 0.09 -7.09 7.31
C GLU A 24 -0.84 -6.14 6.53
N GLY A 25 -1.69 -6.70 5.68
CA GLY A 25 -2.55 -5.88 4.81
C GLY A 25 -3.72 -5.22 5.56
N LEU A 26 -4.21 -5.85 6.63
CA LEU A 26 -5.37 -5.38 7.39
C LEU A 26 -5.17 -3.96 7.96
N PRO A 27 -4.08 -3.65 8.68
CA PRO A 27 -3.83 -2.31 9.21
C PRO A 27 -3.68 -1.25 8.11
N PHE A 28 -3.06 -1.62 6.99
CA PHE A 28 -2.94 -0.72 5.84
C PHE A 28 -4.32 -0.35 5.26
N GLY A 29 -5.23 -1.33 5.14
CA GLY A 29 -6.62 -1.09 4.75
C GLY A 29 -7.36 -0.20 5.76
N ILE A 30 -7.15 -0.42 7.06
CA ILE A 30 -7.75 0.41 8.11
C ILE A 30 -7.30 1.87 7.97
N VAL A 31 -6.00 2.14 7.87
CA VAL A 31 -5.48 3.52 7.82
C VAL A 31 -5.84 4.22 6.52
N ASN A 32 -5.80 3.54 5.38
CA ASN A 32 -6.00 4.16 4.08
C ASN A 32 -7.45 4.14 3.57
N ASP A 33 -8.29 3.26 4.10
CA ASP A 33 -9.67 3.09 3.64
C ASP A 33 -10.71 3.34 4.72
N LEU A 34 -10.60 2.70 5.88
CA LEU A 34 -11.59 2.82 6.94
C LEU A 34 -11.51 4.18 7.64
N LEU A 35 -10.32 4.62 8.06
CA LEU A 35 -10.16 5.86 8.81
C LEU A 35 -10.58 7.11 8.04
N PRO A 36 -10.28 7.29 6.73
CA PRO A 36 -10.79 8.43 5.97
C PRO A 36 -12.32 8.53 5.97
N VAL A 37 -13.02 7.40 5.82
CA VAL A 37 -14.49 7.36 5.87
C VAL A 37 -14.99 7.65 7.28
N TYR A 38 -14.42 6.99 8.30
CA TYR A 38 -14.76 7.19 9.70
C TYR A 38 -14.63 8.65 10.14
N LEU A 39 -13.49 9.27 9.83
CA LEU A 39 -13.25 10.68 10.16
C LEU A 39 -14.23 11.61 9.43
N ARG A 40 -14.49 11.34 8.14
CA ARG A 40 -15.37 12.21 7.35
C ARG A 40 -16.82 12.12 7.77
N VAL A 41 -17.32 10.94 8.07
CA VAL A 41 -18.68 10.73 8.64
C VAL A 41 -18.87 11.52 9.96
N HIS A 42 -17.78 11.69 10.72
CA HIS A 42 -17.80 12.52 11.93
C HIS A 42 -17.39 13.98 11.68
N HIS A 43 -17.51 14.46 10.44
CA HIS A 43 -17.28 15.85 10.04
C HIS A 43 -15.87 16.39 10.29
N VAL A 44 -14.86 15.53 10.38
CA VAL A 44 -13.47 15.97 10.46
C VAL A 44 -13.05 16.64 9.14
N GLY A 45 -12.31 17.74 9.24
CA GLY A 45 -11.86 18.52 8.09
C GLY A 45 -10.97 17.72 7.12
N LEU A 46 -11.07 18.01 5.83
CA LEU A 46 -10.32 17.29 4.78
C LEU A 46 -8.80 17.42 4.95
N THR A 47 -8.33 18.58 5.40
CA THR A 47 -6.90 18.80 5.72
C THR A 47 -6.40 17.80 6.75
N THR A 48 -7.18 17.60 7.82
CA THR A 48 -6.86 16.65 8.90
C THR A 48 -6.91 15.21 8.40
N ILE A 49 -7.85 14.87 7.51
CA ILE A 49 -7.90 13.55 6.86
C ILE A 49 -6.68 13.33 5.98
N GLY A 50 -6.25 14.34 5.22
CA GLY A 50 -5.03 14.30 4.43
C GLY A 50 -3.78 13.99 5.26
N PHE A 51 -3.75 14.38 6.54
CA PHE A 51 -2.66 14.07 7.47
C PHE A 51 -2.49 12.56 7.75
N LEU A 52 -3.50 11.71 7.51
CA LEU A 52 -3.36 10.26 7.56
C LEU A 52 -2.24 9.75 6.66
N SER A 53 -1.96 10.43 5.54
CA SER A 53 -0.84 10.09 4.66
C SER A 53 0.51 10.26 5.35
N THR A 54 0.64 11.24 6.26
CA THR A 54 1.84 11.40 7.09
C THR A 54 1.98 10.25 8.09
N VAL A 55 0.88 9.80 8.70
CA VAL A 55 0.90 8.61 9.56
C VAL A 55 1.28 7.36 8.75
N ALA A 56 0.75 7.24 7.53
CA ALA A 56 1.11 6.15 6.61
C ALA A 56 2.59 6.16 6.18
N SER A 57 3.36 7.23 6.47
CA SER A 57 4.81 7.24 6.25
C SER A 57 5.57 6.18 7.04
N ALA A 58 4.99 5.64 8.12
CA ALA A 58 5.59 4.57 8.90
C ALA A 58 5.99 3.37 8.02
N TRP A 59 5.13 2.98 7.06
CA TRP A 59 5.44 1.88 6.12
C TRP A 59 6.56 2.21 5.12
N THR A 60 6.79 3.48 4.82
CA THR A 60 7.90 3.93 3.98
C THR A 60 9.19 4.05 4.80
N LEU A 61 9.08 4.61 6.00
CA LEU A 61 10.21 4.90 6.87
C LEU A 61 10.69 3.68 7.67
N LYS A 62 9.98 2.55 7.62
CA LYS A 62 10.35 1.33 8.36
C LYS A 62 11.78 0.86 8.10
N VAL A 63 12.36 1.20 6.95
CA VAL A 63 13.76 0.89 6.61
C VAL A 63 14.76 1.47 7.62
N PHE A 64 14.43 2.60 8.27
CA PHE A 64 15.33 3.22 9.24
C PHE A 64 15.45 2.45 10.57
N TRP A 65 14.44 1.67 10.93
CA TRP A 65 14.50 0.84 12.14
C TRP A 65 14.55 -0.66 11.85
N SER A 66 14.60 -1.09 10.59
CA SER A 66 14.80 -2.50 10.24
C SER A 66 16.05 -3.11 10.88
N PRO A 67 17.21 -2.42 10.99
CA PRO A 67 18.39 -2.98 11.66
C PRO A 67 18.14 -3.26 13.14
N LEU A 68 17.21 -2.55 13.80
CA LEU A 68 16.87 -2.79 15.21
C LEU A 68 16.18 -4.16 15.38
N ILE A 69 15.30 -4.50 14.45
CA ILE A 69 14.58 -5.78 14.43
C ILE A 69 15.56 -6.93 14.20
N ASP A 70 16.56 -6.71 13.36
CA ASP A 70 17.60 -7.68 13.10
C ASP A 70 18.62 -7.82 14.24
N ALA A 71 18.84 -6.75 15.01
CA ALA A 71 19.82 -6.73 16.09
C ALA A 71 19.28 -7.25 17.44
N PHE A 72 17.98 -7.10 17.71
CA PHE A 72 17.40 -7.35 19.01
C PHE A 72 16.24 -8.34 18.99
N GLY A 73 16.32 -9.37 19.82
CA GLY A 73 15.23 -10.32 20.03
C GLY A 73 14.97 -11.25 18.83
N THR A 74 13.89 -11.98 18.88
CA THR A 74 13.46 -12.91 17.84
C THR A 74 12.38 -12.27 16.97
N TYR A 75 12.25 -12.66 15.69
CA TYR A 75 11.19 -12.17 14.82
C TYR A 75 9.80 -12.47 15.40
N ARG A 76 9.63 -13.65 16.01
CA ARG A 76 8.40 -14.00 16.73
C ARG A 76 8.04 -12.97 17.80
N ARG A 77 9.00 -12.53 18.63
CA ARG A 77 8.75 -11.52 19.68
C ARG A 77 8.30 -10.20 19.09
N TRP A 78 8.93 -9.73 18.01
CA TRP A 78 8.53 -8.52 17.32
C TRP A 78 7.11 -8.62 16.73
N ILE A 79 6.76 -9.77 16.10
CA ILE A 79 5.40 -10.01 15.59
C ILE A 79 4.39 -9.98 16.74
N VAL A 80 4.65 -10.69 17.83
CA VAL A 80 3.75 -10.76 19.02
C VAL A 80 3.52 -9.37 19.62
N ILE A 81 4.59 -8.61 19.86
CA ILE A 81 4.50 -7.26 20.45
C ILE A 81 3.72 -6.33 19.52
N ALA A 82 4.04 -6.33 18.23
CA ALA A 82 3.39 -5.45 17.26
C ALA A 82 1.87 -5.76 17.14
N VAL A 83 1.51 -7.04 17.03
CA VAL A 83 0.10 -7.45 16.95
C VAL A 83 -0.66 -7.14 18.25
N LEU A 84 -0.02 -7.33 19.41
CA LEU A 84 -0.61 -6.96 20.71
C LEU A 84 -0.89 -5.45 20.78
N VAL A 85 0.07 -4.62 20.38
CA VAL A 85 -0.09 -3.16 20.36
C VAL A 85 -1.23 -2.76 19.43
N MET A 86 -1.30 -3.35 18.22
CA MET A 86 -2.38 -3.09 17.29
C MET A 86 -3.75 -3.52 17.84
N ALA A 87 -3.84 -4.67 18.46
CA ALA A 87 -5.06 -5.15 19.11
C ALA A 87 -5.52 -4.18 20.22
N MET A 88 -4.61 -3.70 21.05
CA MET A 88 -4.89 -2.71 22.09
C MET A 88 -5.39 -1.39 21.49
N CYS A 89 -4.76 -0.86 20.45
CA CYS A 89 -5.22 0.36 19.78
C CYS A 89 -6.65 0.20 19.25
N MET A 90 -6.96 -0.91 18.58
CA MET A 90 -8.31 -1.17 18.06
C MET A 90 -9.34 -1.37 19.16
N MET A 91 -8.96 -2.01 20.26
CA MET A 91 -9.83 -2.16 21.42
C MET A 91 -10.15 -0.79 22.07
N VAL A 92 -9.14 0.08 22.20
CA VAL A 92 -9.36 1.45 22.70
C VAL A 92 -10.34 2.19 21.80
N PHE A 93 -10.21 2.13 20.46
CA PHE A 93 -11.17 2.77 19.56
C PHE A 93 -12.58 2.18 19.64
N ALA A 94 -12.71 0.88 19.93
CA ALA A 94 -14.00 0.24 20.14
C ALA A 94 -14.70 0.69 21.44
N MET A 95 -13.93 0.93 22.50
CA MET A 95 -14.46 1.21 23.84
C MET A 95 -14.61 2.70 24.16
N THR A 96 -13.78 3.57 23.56
CA THR A 96 -13.78 4.99 23.88
C THR A 96 -14.83 5.77 23.07
N PRO A 97 -15.36 6.87 23.64
CA PRO A 97 -16.16 7.83 22.86
C PRO A 97 -15.35 8.45 21.73
N VAL A 98 -16.06 8.88 20.68
CA VAL A 98 -15.44 9.58 19.55
C VAL A 98 -14.80 10.89 20.05
N ASN A 99 -13.46 10.96 19.98
CA ASN A 99 -12.68 12.15 20.29
C ASN A 99 -11.44 12.16 19.39
N PHE A 100 -11.36 13.13 18.50
CA PHE A 100 -10.25 13.29 17.53
C PHE A 100 -9.11 14.17 18.05
N GLY A 101 -8.92 14.22 19.36
CA GLY A 101 -7.84 14.93 20.00
C GLY A 101 -6.46 14.26 19.85
N PRO A 102 -5.42 14.81 20.52
CA PRO A 102 -4.03 14.30 20.40
C PRO A 102 -3.89 12.80 20.71
N VAL A 103 -4.67 12.27 21.66
CA VAL A 103 -4.63 10.84 22.02
C VAL A 103 -5.02 9.95 20.84
N PHE A 104 -6.05 10.32 20.09
CA PHE A 104 -6.48 9.58 18.89
C PHE A 104 -5.36 9.50 17.84
N TRP A 105 -4.73 10.63 17.54
CA TRP A 105 -3.66 10.71 16.55
C TRP A 105 -2.40 9.97 17.00
N THR A 106 -2.08 10.03 18.29
CA THR A 106 -0.98 9.26 18.88
C THR A 106 -1.25 7.75 18.76
N MET A 107 -2.47 7.32 19.05
CA MET A 107 -2.88 5.91 18.91
C MET A 107 -2.78 5.42 17.46
N ILE A 108 -3.21 6.22 16.47
CA ILE A 108 -3.07 5.88 15.06
C ILE A 108 -1.59 5.81 14.65
N ALA A 109 -0.75 6.73 15.14
CA ALA A 109 0.68 6.70 14.85
C ALA A 109 1.36 5.45 15.46
N ILE A 110 1.04 5.11 16.71
CA ILE A 110 1.49 3.87 17.37
C ILE A 110 1.04 2.64 16.58
N PHE A 111 -0.22 2.61 16.17
CA PHE A 111 -0.78 1.53 15.36
C PHE A 111 -0.04 1.35 14.02
N ALA A 112 0.24 2.44 13.31
CA ALA A 112 0.96 2.42 12.04
C ALA A 112 2.43 1.98 12.20
N ILE A 113 3.11 2.46 13.25
CA ILE A 113 4.49 2.04 13.57
C ILE A 113 4.52 0.55 13.95
N ALA A 114 3.58 0.09 14.77
CA ALA A 114 3.48 -1.32 15.14
C ALA A 114 3.25 -2.19 13.90
N SER A 115 2.34 -1.79 13.00
CA SER A 115 2.09 -2.52 11.76
C SER A 115 3.34 -2.55 10.85
N ALA A 116 4.00 -1.42 10.65
CA ALA A 116 5.23 -1.36 9.84
C ALA A 116 6.36 -2.21 10.44
N THR A 117 6.41 -2.32 11.77
CA THR A 117 7.35 -3.20 12.50
C THR A 117 6.97 -4.67 12.32
N GLN A 118 5.68 -4.99 12.37
CA GLN A 118 5.19 -6.34 12.09
C GLN A 118 5.56 -6.78 10.67
N ASP A 119 5.36 -5.94 9.65
CA ASP A 119 5.70 -6.24 8.25
C ASP A 119 7.16 -6.70 8.12
N LEU A 120 8.10 -5.94 8.73
CA LEU A 120 9.52 -6.30 8.70
C LEU A 120 9.78 -7.67 9.34
N ALA A 121 9.17 -7.91 10.50
CA ALA A 121 9.37 -9.15 11.24
C ALA A 121 8.74 -10.37 10.53
N VAL A 122 7.56 -10.20 9.93
CA VAL A 122 6.88 -11.25 9.16
C VAL A 122 7.64 -11.58 7.89
N ASP A 123 8.09 -10.57 7.14
CA ASP A 123 8.91 -10.76 5.94
C ASP A 123 10.19 -11.53 6.28
N ALA A 124 10.92 -11.09 7.29
CA ALA A 124 12.17 -11.75 7.71
C ALA A 124 11.93 -13.18 8.21
N PHE A 125 10.89 -13.41 9.03
CA PHE A 125 10.50 -14.73 9.49
C PHE A 125 10.15 -15.67 8.33
N THR A 126 9.33 -15.19 7.39
CA THR A 126 8.86 -16.00 6.26
C THR A 126 9.99 -16.33 5.29
N ILE A 127 10.88 -15.37 4.98
CA ILE A 127 12.04 -15.61 4.11
C ILE A 127 12.92 -16.72 4.69
N ARG A 128 13.17 -16.70 5.99
CA ARG A 128 14.01 -17.73 6.66
C ARG A 128 13.33 -19.09 6.74
N ALA A 129 12.03 -19.10 7.03
CA ALA A 129 11.27 -20.33 7.17
C ALA A 129 10.95 -21.01 5.82
N THR A 130 11.09 -20.30 4.69
CA THR A 130 10.73 -20.81 3.35
C THR A 130 11.89 -21.46 2.64
N PRO A 131 11.82 -22.79 2.33
CA PRO A 131 12.80 -23.44 1.50
C PRO A 131 12.82 -22.86 0.07
N PRO A 132 13.99 -22.90 -0.62
CA PRO A 132 14.14 -22.31 -1.97
C PRO A 132 13.09 -22.77 -2.98
N GLU A 133 12.70 -24.03 -2.94
CA GLU A 133 11.71 -24.64 -3.84
C GLU A 133 10.27 -24.16 -3.59
N PHE A 134 9.99 -23.54 -2.42
CA PHE A 134 8.66 -23.01 -2.04
C PHE A 134 8.54 -21.50 -2.13
N VAL A 135 9.59 -20.78 -2.51
CA VAL A 135 9.57 -19.30 -2.62
C VAL A 135 8.46 -18.82 -3.56
N GLY A 136 8.28 -19.44 -4.70
CA GLY A 136 7.22 -19.09 -5.67
C GLY A 136 5.81 -19.23 -5.08
N PRO A 137 5.40 -20.41 -4.60
CA PRO A 137 4.11 -20.61 -3.94
C PRO A 137 3.88 -19.68 -2.75
N VAL A 138 4.86 -19.48 -1.88
CA VAL A 138 4.74 -18.58 -0.72
C VAL A 138 4.54 -17.13 -1.14
N ASN A 139 5.25 -16.66 -2.18
CA ASN A 139 5.05 -15.32 -2.70
C ASN A 139 3.64 -15.12 -3.31
N SER A 140 3.10 -16.15 -3.96
CA SER A 140 1.71 -16.11 -4.45
C SER A 140 0.69 -16.03 -3.31
N ILE A 141 0.91 -16.79 -2.23
CA ILE A 141 0.09 -16.75 -1.00
C ILE A 141 0.20 -15.36 -0.35
N ARG A 142 1.40 -14.81 -0.24
CA ARG A 142 1.65 -13.46 0.26
C ARG A 142 0.77 -12.43 -0.46
N VAL A 143 0.86 -12.39 -1.78
CA VAL A 143 0.10 -11.42 -2.59
C VAL A 143 -1.40 -11.61 -2.41
N ALA A 144 -1.90 -12.84 -2.47
CA ALA A 144 -3.32 -13.13 -2.32
C ALA A 144 -3.84 -12.76 -0.93
N ALA A 145 -3.13 -13.16 0.14
CA ALA A 145 -3.51 -12.88 1.51
C ALA A 145 -3.50 -11.37 1.81
N TYR A 146 -2.45 -10.66 1.39
CA TYR A 146 -2.36 -9.22 1.54
C TYR A 146 -3.50 -8.48 0.82
N ARG A 147 -3.84 -8.87 -0.43
CA ARG A 147 -4.95 -8.28 -1.17
C ARG A 147 -6.30 -8.56 -0.51
N THR A 148 -6.51 -9.77 -0.02
CA THR A 148 -7.70 -10.12 0.75
C THR A 148 -7.81 -9.26 2.01
N ALA A 149 -6.71 -9.02 2.70
CA ALA A 149 -6.67 -8.17 3.88
C ALA A 149 -7.02 -6.71 3.58
N LEU A 150 -6.58 -6.17 2.44
CA LEU A 150 -6.99 -4.82 2.00
C LEU A 150 -8.51 -4.74 1.79
N ILE A 151 -9.10 -5.77 1.19
CA ILE A 151 -10.56 -5.84 1.00
C ILE A 151 -11.27 -5.90 2.35
N VAL A 152 -10.81 -6.75 3.27
CA VAL A 152 -11.43 -6.92 4.59
C VAL A 152 -11.21 -5.68 5.47
N GLY A 153 -9.97 -5.24 5.63
CA GLY A 153 -9.59 -4.12 6.50
C GLY A 153 -10.07 -2.76 6.01
N GLY A 154 -10.14 -2.60 4.68
CA GLY A 154 -10.70 -1.40 4.06
C GLY A 154 -12.22 -1.52 3.89
N GLY A 155 -12.65 -2.10 2.77
CA GLY A 155 -14.04 -2.14 2.36
C GLY A 155 -14.95 -2.94 3.26
N GLY A 156 -14.50 -4.12 3.70
CA GLY A 156 -15.28 -5.02 4.53
C GLY A 156 -15.66 -4.39 5.88
N LEU A 157 -14.68 -3.82 6.58
CA LEU A 157 -14.93 -3.15 7.86
C LEU A 157 -15.73 -1.86 7.70
N VAL A 158 -15.54 -1.11 6.59
CA VAL A 158 -16.37 0.07 6.29
C VAL A 158 -17.81 -0.36 6.03
N ALA A 159 -18.05 -1.38 5.20
CA ALA A 159 -19.40 -1.89 4.95
C ALA A 159 -20.05 -2.42 6.23
N LEU A 160 -19.30 -3.14 7.04
CA LEU A 160 -19.74 -3.70 8.33
C LEU A 160 -20.15 -2.60 9.32
N SER A 161 -19.49 -1.43 9.28
CA SER A 161 -19.85 -0.31 10.15
C SER A 161 -21.27 0.20 9.93
N GLY A 162 -21.83 0.01 8.74
CA GLY A 162 -23.24 0.31 8.45
C GLY A 162 -24.24 -0.60 9.16
N VAL A 163 -23.82 -1.78 9.63
CA VAL A 163 -24.66 -2.78 10.30
C VAL A 163 -24.44 -2.77 11.82
N ILE A 164 -23.19 -2.83 12.26
CA ILE A 164 -22.83 -2.96 13.68
C ILE A 164 -22.23 -1.67 14.28
N GLY A 165 -22.20 -0.59 13.50
CA GLY A 165 -21.59 0.68 13.89
C GLY A 165 -20.06 0.65 13.88
N TRP A 166 -19.46 1.84 14.00
CA TRP A 166 -17.99 2.00 13.97
C TRP A 166 -17.28 1.30 15.13
N ARG A 167 -17.86 1.35 16.34
CA ARG A 167 -17.31 0.63 17.49
C ARG A 167 -17.27 -0.88 17.25
N GLY A 168 -18.32 -1.43 16.65
CA GLY A 168 -18.38 -2.83 16.26
C GLY A 168 -17.27 -3.19 15.25
N SER A 169 -17.05 -2.36 14.23
CA SER A 169 -15.98 -2.59 13.24
C SER A 169 -14.59 -2.56 13.88
N PHE A 170 -14.31 -1.63 14.80
CA PHE A 170 -13.06 -1.62 15.55
C PHE A 170 -12.94 -2.84 16.48
N ALA A 171 -14.02 -3.28 17.13
CA ALA A 171 -14.03 -4.49 17.95
C ALA A 171 -13.73 -5.74 17.12
N VAL A 172 -14.30 -5.85 15.90
CA VAL A 172 -14.00 -6.95 14.97
C VAL A 172 -12.52 -6.89 14.54
N SER A 173 -11.98 -5.71 14.27
CA SER A 173 -10.54 -5.53 13.95
C SER A 173 -9.67 -6.00 15.11
N ALA A 174 -10.03 -5.64 16.34
CA ALA A 174 -9.32 -6.11 17.55
C ALA A 174 -9.41 -7.63 17.71
N ALA A 175 -10.58 -8.23 17.48
CA ALA A 175 -10.78 -9.66 17.54
C ALA A 175 -9.92 -10.41 16.50
N ILE A 176 -9.85 -9.90 15.26
CA ILE A 176 -8.96 -10.45 14.23
C ILE A 176 -7.50 -10.37 14.71
N ALA A 177 -7.06 -9.22 15.24
CA ALA A 177 -5.71 -9.07 15.76
C ALA A 177 -5.42 -10.03 16.92
N VAL A 178 -6.38 -10.29 17.81
CA VAL A 178 -6.25 -11.28 18.90
C VAL A 178 -6.10 -12.69 18.33
N VAL A 179 -6.84 -13.07 17.32
CA VAL A 179 -6.68 -14.37 16.65
C VAL A 179 -5.27 -14.50 16.04
N VAL A 180 -4.80 -13.47 15.36
CA VAL A 180 -3.42 -13.43 14.84
C VAL A 180 -2.39 -13.51 15.96
N LEU A 181 -2.61 -12.83 17.08
CA LEU A 181 -1.76 -12.88 18.27
C LEU A 181 -1.63 -14.32 18.80
N VAL A 182 -2.75 -15.03 18.96
CA VAL A 182 -2.75 -16.43 19.43
C VAL A 182 -1.97 -17.33 18.48
N ILE A 183 -2.04 -17.09 17.17
CA ILE A 183 -1.26 -17.83 16.18
C ILE A 183 0.23 -17.45 16.27
N ALA A 184 0.54 -16.17 16.39
CA ALA A 184 1.90 -15.67 16.53
C ALA A 184 2.61 -16.22 17.78
N LEU A 185 1.88 -16.37 18.89
CA LEU A 185 2.40 -17.01 20.12
C LEU A 185 2.76 -18.49 19.93
N ARG A 186 2.26 -19.15 18.90
CA ARG A 186 2.56 -20.56 18.57
C ARG A 186 3.62 -20.73 17.48
N LEU A 187 4.13 -19.62 16.92
CA LEU A 187 5.24 -19.69 15.97
C LEU A 187 6.50 -20.28 16.64
N PRO A 188 7.31 -21.02 15.90
CA PRO A 188 8.62 -21.46 16.42
C PRO A 188 9.47 -20.22 16.74
N GLU A 189 10.26 -20.33 17.80
CA GLU A 189 11.27 -19.30 18.08
C GLU A 189 12.47 -19.48 17.14
N ASP A 190 13.02 -18.36 16.68
CA ASP A 190 14.28 -18.36 15.94
C ASP A 190 15.38 -18.88 16.88
N ARG A 191 16.22 -19.80 16.41
CA ARG A 191 17.37 -20.25 17.18
C ARG A 191 18.43 -19.15 17.26
N ASP A 192 19.07 -19.00 18.43
CA ASP A 192 20.10 -17.96 18.63
C ASP A 192 21.31 -18.13 17.67
N GLU A 193 21.58 -19.36 17.20
CA GLU A 193 22.61 -19.67 16.20
C GLU A 193 22.34 -18.97 14.85
N ASP A 194 21.07 -18.75 14.50
CA ASP A 194 20.68 -18.03 13.28
C ASP A 194 20.90 -16.51 13.39
N MET A 195 21.13 -15.99 14.60
CA MET A 195 21.40 -14.57 14.86
C MET A 195 22.80 -14.14 14.42
N VAL A 196 23.77 -15.05 14.44
CA VAL A 196 25.19 -14.76 14.17
C VAL A 196 25.44 -14.52 12.66
N THR A 197 24.62 -15.09 11.79
CA THR A 197 24.77 -15.02 10.31
C THR A 197 23.92 -13.93 9.65
N ARG A 198 23.34 -13.01 10.43
CA ARG A 198 22.55 -11.91 9.89
C ARG A 198 23.43 -10.96 9.09
N ASP A 199 23.25 -10.96 7.77
CA ASP A 199 23.89 -9.98 6.90
C ASP A 199 23.29 -8.59 7.21
N ARG A 200 24.02 -7.81 8.01
CA ARG A 200 23.63 -6.48 8.45
C ARG A 200 23.75 -5.53 7.27
N GLN A 201 22.73 -5.45 6.42
CA GLN A 201 22.63 -4.32 5.51
C GLN A 201 22.57 -3.03 6.34
N SER A 202 23.68 -2.32 6.37
CA SER A 202 23.78 -1.05 7.07
C SER A 202 22.93 0.00 6.34
N ILE A 203 22.29 0.89 7.09
CA ILE A 203 21.68 2.11 6.54
C ILE A 203 22.68 2.84 5.62
N ILE A 204 23.97 2.79 5.95
CA ILE A 204 25.06 3.34 5.14
C ILE A 204 25.11 2.69 3.75
N ASP A 205 24.86 1.39 3.63
CA ASP A 205 24.88 0.69 2.35
C ASP A 205 23.68 1.06 1.47
N LEU A 206 22.53 1.37 2.07
CA LEU A 206 21.39 1.95 1.37
C LEU A 206 21.74 3.33 0.80
N PHE A 207 22.35 4.21 1.60
CA PHE A 207 22.79 5.53 1.11
C PHE A 207 23.91 5.46 0.08
N ARG A 208 24.86 4.54 0.23
CA ARG A 208 25.89 4.26 -0.78
C ARG A 208 25.27 3.74 -2.08
N GLY A 209 24.29 2.84 -1.97
CA GLY A 209 23.52 2.33 -3.11
C GLY A 209 22.80 3.46 -3.85
N LEU A 210 22.12 4.35 -3.11
CA LEU A 210 21.45 5.53 -3.67
C LEU A 210 22.45 6.47 -4.36
N ALA A 211 23.56 6.78 -3.70
CA ALA A 211 24.59 7.65 -4.28
C ALA A 211 25.19 7.05 -5.55
N HIS A 212 25.42 5.73 -5.58
CA HIS A 212 25.90 5.04 -6.77
C HIS A 212 24.85 5.06 -7.90
N TRP A 213 23.57 4.81 -7.57
CA TRP A 213 22.46 4.83 -8.54
C TRP A 213 22.28 6.22 -9.15
N LEU A 214 22.38 7.29 -8.33
CA LEU A 214 22.25 8.69 -8.77
C LEU A 214 23.40 9.15 -9.69
N ARG A 215 24.54 8.47 -9.70
CA ARG A 215 25.66 8.75 -10.63
C ARG A 215 25.44 8.21 -12.04
N ARG A 216 24.39 7.41 -12.26
CA ARG A 216 24.10 6.84 -13.58
C ARG A 216 23.62 7.91 -14.57
N PRO A 217 23.88 7.73 -15.87
CA PRO A 217 23.32 8.61 -16.88
C PRO A 217 21.79 8.68 -16.78
N ARG A 218 21.25 9.91 -16.78
CA ARG A 218 19.80 10.18 -16.70
C ARG A 218 19.13 9.71 -15.38
N ALA A 219 19.89 9.40 -14.33
CA ALA A 219 19.32 8.98 -13.03
C ALA A 219 18.30 10.00 -12.47
N GLY A 220 18.58 11.30 -12.61
CA GLY A 220 17.63 12.35 -12.19
C GLY A 220 16.28 12.27 -12.92
N VAL A 221 16.29 11.99 -14.24
CA VAL A 221 15.05 11.83 -15.02
C VAL A 221 14.32 10.56 -14.61
N LEU A 222 15.04 9.44 -14.40
CA LEU A 222 14.46 8.20 -13.92
C LEU A 222 13.82 8.38 -12.55
N LEU A 223 14.49 9.06 -11.62
CA LEU A 223 13.94 9.36 -10.28
C LEU A 223 12.73 10.29 -10.39
N ALA A 224 12.76 11.30 -11.25
CA ALA A 224 11.62 12.17 -11.49
C ALA A 224 10.41 11.39 -12.03
N ILE A 225 10.61 10.40 -12.92
CA ILE A 225 9.53 9.50 -13.35
C ILE A 225 9.00 8.68 -12.16
N VAL A 226 9.87 8.13 -11.31
CA VAL A 226 9.43 7.37 -10.12
C VAL A 226 8.53 8.21 -9.22
N LEU A 227 8.87 9.49 -9.03
CA LEU A 227 8.14 10.40 -8.14
C LEU A 227 6.87 10.97 -8.78
N LEU A 228 6.88 11.26 -10.08
CA LEU A 228 5.85 12.06 -10.74
C LEU A 228 4.86 11.24 -11.58
N TYR A 229 5.26 10.06 -12.06
CA TYR A 229 4.43 9.28 -13.01
C TYR A 229 3.07 8.89 -12.45
N ARG A 230 2.99 8.60 -11.15
CA ARG A 230 1.75 8.24 -10.45
C ARG A 230 1.25 9.32 -9.49
N LEU A 231 1.76 10.54 -9.59
CA LEU A 231 1.45 11.61 -8.63
C LEU A 231 -0.05 11.97 -8.63
N GLY A 232 -0.66 12.10 -9.81
CA GLY A 232 -2.09 12.41 -9.94
C GLY A 232 -2.99 11.34 -9.34
N GLU A 233 -2.60 10.06 -9.46
CA GLU A 233 -3.32 8.93 -8.90
C GLU A 233 -3.17 8.83 -7.38
N LEU A 234 -1.98 9.04 -6.85
CA LEU A 234 -1.77 9.09 -5.40
C LEU A 234 -2.58 10.24 -4.77
N ALA A 235 -2.66 11.36 -5.48
CA ALA A 235 -3.48 12.49 -5.06
C ALA A 235 -4.97 12.12 -5.05
N ILE A 236 -5.53 11.67 -6.16
CA ILE A 236 -6.97 11.39 -6.27
C ILE A 236 -7.43 10.37 -5.24
N TYR A 237 -6.64 9.32 -5.00
CA TYR A 237 -6.96 8.26 -4.04
C TYR A 237 -7.20 8.80 -2.62
N THR A 238 -6.50 9.87 -2.23
CA THR A 238 -6.60 10.47 -0.89
C THR A 238 -7.98 11.05 -0.62
N MET A 239 -8.66 11.60 -1.64
CA MET A 239 -9.92 12.35 -1.48
C MET A 239 -11.15 11.66 -2.06
N ILE A 240 -11.02 10.51 -2.73
CA ILE A 240 -12.16 9.75 -3.26
C ILE A 240 -13.16 9.40 -2.16
N LYS A 241 -12.70 8.80 -1.07
CA LYS A 241 -13.59 8.32 0.01
C LYS A 241 -14.26 9.46 0.77
N PRO A 242 -13.55 10.52 1.20
CA PRO A 242 -14.21 11.71 1.74
C PRO A 242 -15.25 12.32 0.78
N TYR A 243 -14.98 12.36 -0.53
CA TYR A 243 -15.93 12.82 -1.54
C TYR A 243 -17.20 11.99 -1.56
N TRP A 244 -17.10 10.66 -1.48
CA TRP A 244 -18.26 9.77 -1.43
C TRP A 244 -19.12 10.02 -0.17
N VAL A 245 -18.47 10.21 0.98
CA VAL A 245 -19.16 10.55 2.24
C VAL A 245 -19.92 11.88 2.09
N ASP A 246 -19.29 12.91 1.53
CA ASP A 246 -19.90 14.23 1.33
C ASP A 246 -21.05 14.20 0.29
N ARG A 247 -21.03 13.21 -0.62
CA ARG A 247 -22.13 12.93 -1.53
C ARG A 247 -23.23 12.04 -0.95
N SER A 248 -23.20 11.82 0.36
CA SER A 248 -24.21 11.04 1.11
C SER A 248 -24.34 9.58 0.68
N TYR A 249 -23.21 8.94 0.30
CA TYR A 249 -23.19 7.50 0.10
C TYR A 249 -23.09 6.79 1.43
N SER A 250 -23.78 5.66 1.57
CA SER A 250 -23.70 4.84 2.76
C SER A 250 -22.32 4.19 2.92
N ALA A 251 -21.94 3.88 4.16
CA ALA A 251 -20.69 3.16 4.43
C ALA A 251 -20.63 1.80 3.68
N ALA A 252 -21.77 1.12 3.53
CA ALA A 252 -21.88 -0.12 2.78
C ALA A 252 -21.56 0.08 1.29
N GLU A 253 -22.11 1.12 0.65
CA GLU A 253 -21.81 1.47 -0.75
C GLU A 253 -20.33 1.82 -0.93
N ILE A 254 -19.79 2.68 -0.07
CA ILE A 254 -18.38 3.07 -0.09
C ILE A 254 -17.50 1.84 0.04
N GLY A 255 -17.72 1.00 1.06
CA GLY A 255 -16.94 -0.21 1.30
C GLY A 255 -17.02 -1.20 0.14
N THR A 256 -18.22 -1.42 -0.40
CA THR A 256 -18.41 -2.38 -1.49
C THR A 256 -17.81 -1.89 -2.81
N ILE A 257 -18.09 -0.66 -3.21
CA ILE A 257 -17.69 -0.17 -4.54
C ILE A 257 -16.22 0.22 -4.56
N THR A 258 -15.77 1.04 -3.61
CA THR A 258 -14.40 1.58 -3.69
C THR A 258 -13.34 0.61 -3.22
N ALA A 259 -13.64 -0.23 -2.24
CA ALA A 259 -12.63 -1.10 -1.65
C ALA A 259 -12.80 -2.57 -2.06
N VAL A 260 -14.01 -3.14 -2.20
CA VAL A 260 -14.15 -4.53 -2.65
C VAL A 260 -14.06 -4.60 -4.18
N ILE A 261 -14.99 -3.97 -4.90
CA ILE A 261 -15.03 -4.00 -6.37
C ILE A 261 -13.78 -3.33 -6.93
N GLY A 262 -13.39 -2.15 -6.40
CA GLY A 262 -12.21 -1.41 -6.82
C GLY A 262 -10.93 -2.23 -6.75
N VAL A 263 -10.68 -2.94 -5.64
CA VAL A 263 -9.50 -3.79 -5.50
C VAL A 263 -9.51 -4.94 -6.51
N ILE A 264 -10.65 -5.63 -6.70
CA ILE A 264 -10.77 -6.72 -7.66
C ILE A 264 -10.48 -6.22 -9.08
N VAL A 265 -11.09 -5.11 -9.47
CA VAL A 265 -10.91 -4.49 -10.79
C VAL A 265 -9.48 -4.01 -11.00
N SER A 266 -8.86 -3.43 -9.97
CA SER A 266 -7.46 -2.99 -10.04
C SER A 266 -6.47 -4.15 -10.19
N ILE A 267 -6.74 -5.30 -9.57
CA ILE A 267 -5.92 -6.51 -9.76
C ILE A 267 -6.02 -6.99 -11.21
N ALA A 268 -7.24 -7.08 -11.74
CA ALA A 268 -7.46 -7.45 -13.15
C ALA A 268 -6.76 -6.47 -14.10
N GLY A 269 -6.86 -5.16 -13.82
CA GLY A 269 -6.15 -4.11 -14.54
C GLY A 269 -4.63 -4.27 -14.49
N ALA A 270 -4.06 -4.58 -13.32
CA ALA A 270 -2.61 -4.77 -13.17
C ALA A 270 -2.10 -5.99 -13.96
N ILE A 271 -2.85 -7.09 -13.96
CA ILE A 271 -2.53 -8.28 -14.76
C ILE A 271 -2.59 -7.94 -16.26
N ALA A 272 -3.66 -7.25 -16.69
CA ALA A 272 -3.79 -6.79 -18.07
C ALA A 272 -2.67 -5.82 -18.47
N GLY A 273 -2.31 -4.89 -17.58
CA GLY A 273 -1.20 -3.95 -17.77
C GLY A 273 0.13 -4.67 -17.98
N GLY A 274 0.44 -5.66 -17.14
CA GLY A 274 1.62 -6.51 -17.31
C GLY A 274 1.62 -7.28 -18.64
N ALA A 275 0.48 -7.83 -19.06
CA ALA A 275 0.34 -8.51 -20.34
C ALA A 275 0.53 -7.56 -21.54
N ILE A 276 0.03 -6.31 -21.42
CA ILE A 276 0.25 -5.28 -22.45
C ILE A 276 1.73 -4.92 -22.53
N VAL A 277 2.42 -4.73 -21.38
CA VAL A 277 3.88 -4.50 -21.36
C VAL A 277 4.63 -5.60 -22.11
N ALA A 278 4.26 -6.87 -21.88
CA ALA A 278 4.89 -8.00 -22.57
C ALA A 278 4.68 -7.99 -24.10
N ARG A 279 3.52 -7.47 -24.56
CA ARG A 279 3.16 -7.46 -26.00
C ARG A 279 3.72 -6.27 -26.78
N ILE A 280 3.64 -5.04 -26.22
CA ILE A 280 4.01 -3.82 -26.95
C ILE A 280 5.32 -3.20 -26.50
N GLY A 281 5.98 -3.81 -25.49
CA GLY A 281 7.22 -3.33 -24.89
C GLY A 281 6.99 -2.24 -23.85
N LEU A 282 7.94 -2.13 -22.92
CA LEU A 282 7.84 -1.27 -21.73
C LEU A 282 7.65 0.21 -22.08
N TYR A 283 8.43 0.73 -23.04
CA TYR A 283 8.36 2.14 -23.44
C TYR A 283 6.96 2.56 -23.91
N ARG A 284 6.38 1.79 -24.85
CA ARG A 284 5.05 2.07 -25.39
C ARG A 284 3.97 1.88 -24.32
N ALA A 285 4.11 0.84 -23.49
CA ALA A 285 3.19 0.58 -22.39
C ALA A 285 3.19 1.73 -21.38
N MET A 286 4.35 2.26 -20.98
CA MET A 286 4.42 3.43 -20.10
C MET A 286 3.69 4.63 -20.67
N LEU A 287 3.78 4.91 -21.97
CA LEU A 287 3.06 6.02 -22.58
C LEU A 287 1.54 5.79 -22.63
N TRP A 288 1.10 4.65 -23.17
CA TRP A 288 -0.33 4.40 -23.37
C TRP A 288 -1.08 4.12 -22.06
N LEU A 289 -0.50 3.32 -21.16
CA LEU A 289 -1.15 3.00 -19.90
C LEU A 289 -1.06 4.17 -18.92
N GLY A 290 0.00 4.98 -18.97
CA GLY A 290 0.07 6.24 -18.24
C GLY A 290 -0.97 7.27 -18.73
N ALA A 291 -1.15 7.39 -20.03
CA ALA A 291 -2.22 8.24 -20.59
C ALA A 291 -3.61 7.74 -20.18
N ALA A 292 -3.85 6.42 -20.26
CA ALA A 292 -5.11 5.81 -19.81
C ALA A 292 -5.40 6.07 -18.33
N GLN A 293 -4.35 6.00 -17.48
CA GLN A 293 -4.45 6.31 -16.06
C GLN A 293 -4.79 7.79 -15.80
N ILE A 294 -4.16 8.74 -16.53
CA ILE A 294 -4.50 10.17 -16.42
C ILE A 294 -5.94 10.40 -16.88
N LEU A 295 -6.35 9.78 -17.98
CA LEU A 295 -7.71 9.92 -18.52
C LEU A 295 -8.75 9.32 -17.57
N SER A 296 -8.43 8.27 -16.81
CA SER A 296 -9.36 7.71 -15.83
C SER A 296 -9.72 8.68 -14.70
N ASN A 297 -8.80 9.57 -14.32
CA ASN A 297 -9.05 10.61 -13.32
C ASN A 297 -10.08 11.65 -13.80
N LEU A 298 -10.26 11.84 -15.13
CA LEU A 298 -11.28 12.72 -15.68
C LEU A 298 -12.70 12.32 -15.22
N GLY A 299 -12.96 11.05 -14.99
CA GLY A 299 -14.25 10.58 -14.51
C GLY A 299 -14.69 11.32 -13.25
N TYR A 300 -13.84 11.36 -12.23
CA TYR A 300 -14.13 12.07 -10.99
C TYR A 300 -14.16 13.59 -11.17
N ALA A 301 -13.29 14.16 -11.99
CA ALA A 301 -13.28 15.60 -12.26
C ALA A 301 -14.59 16.05 -12.92
N ILE A 302 -15.07 15.33 -13.93
CA ILE A 302 -16.35 15.61 -14.61
C ILE A 302 -17.51 15.44 -13.65
N VAL A 303 -17.58 14.32 -12.93
CA VAL A 303 -18.68 14.03 -12.00
C VAL A 303 -18.76 15.05 -10.87
N ALA A 304 -17.63 15.51 -10.34
CA ALA A 304 -17.60 16.53 -9.30
C ALA A 304 -18.03 17.91 -9.84
N THR A 305 -17.68 18.25 -11.09
CA THR A 305 -18.04 19.52 -11.72
C THR A 305 -19.51 19.57 -12.12
N THR A 306 -20.04 18.48 -12.68
CA THR A 306 -21.42 18.42 -13.20
C THR A 306 -22.44 18.03 -12.13
N HIS A 307 -21.99 17.71 -10.91
CA HIS A 307 -22.83 17.14 -9.85
C HIS A 307 -23.63 15.92 -10.31
N ALA A 308 -23.07 15.12 -11.21
CA ALA A 308 -23.72 13.97 -11.81
C ALA A 308 -24.26 12.97 -10.77
N GLY A 309 -25.26 12.20 -11.18
CA GLY A 309 -25.95 11.25 -10.32
C GLY A 309 -25.09 10.03 -9.93
N ARG A 310 -25.65 9.17 -9.07
CA ARG A 310 -24.97 8.02 -8.47
C ARG A 310 -24.28 7.09 -9.47
N TRP A 311 -24.95 6.75 -10.59
CA TRP A 311 -24.38 5.85 -11.60
C TRP A 311 -23.11 6.38 -12.26
N ALA A 312 -23.02 7.70 -12.45
CA ALA A 312 -21.82 8.34 -13.00
C ALA A 312 -20.64 8.25 -12.03
N ILE A 313 -20.91 8.36 -10.72
CA ILE A 313 -19.88 8.17 -9.67
C ILE A 313 -19.39 6.71 -9.63
N TYR A 314 -20.30 5.73 -9.73
CA TYR A 314 -19.92 4.32 -9.81
C TYR A 314 -19.08 4.03 -11.06
N ALA A 315 -19.48 4.55 -12.20
CA ALA A 315 -18.72 4.43 -13.43
C ALA A 315 -17.33 5.07 -13.32
N ALA A 316 -17.23 6.27 -12.74
CA ALA A 316 -15.96 6.93 -12.49
C ALA A 316 -15.04 6.10 -11.58
N ALA A 317 -15.59 5.50 -10.52
CA ALA A 317 -14.83 4.63 -9.63
C ALA A 317 -14.29 3.37 -10.33
N ILE A 318 -15.10 2.73 -11.16
CA ILE A 318 -14.68 1.55 -11.92
C ILE A 318 -13.59 1.91 -12.94
N VAL A 319 -13.80 2.98 -13.72
CA VAL A 319 -12.84 3.44 -14.73
C VAL A 319 -11.52 3.84 -14.08
N GLU A 320 -11.57 4.56 -12.95
CA GLU A 320 -10.39 4.95 -12.20
C GLU A 320 -9.61 3.72 -11.71
N ASN A 321 -10.28 2.73 -11.12
CA ASN A 321 -9.61 1.51 -10.65
C ASN A 321 -9.04 0.64 -11.79
N ILE A 322 -9.65 0.65 -12.99
CA ILE A 322 -9.05 0.04 -14.19
C ILE A 322 -7.76 0.79 -14.55
N GLY A 323 -7.81 2.11 -14.64
CA GLY A 323 -6.65 2.96 -14.93
C GLY A 323 -5.53 2.78 -13.91
N TYR A 324 -5.88 2.78 -12.62
CA TYR A 324 -4.99 2.46 -11.50
C TYR A 324 -4.26 1.13 -11.70
N GLY A 325 -5.00 0.07 -12.01
CA GLY A 325 -4.43 -1.25 -12.21
C GLY A 325 -3.50 -1.29 -13.42
N LEU A 326 -3.95 -0.81 -14.58
CA LEU A 326 -3.17 -0.77 -15.81
C LEU A 326 -1.85 -0.02 -15.62
N GLY A 327 -1.90 1.17 -15.02
CA GLY A 327 -0.72 1.98 -14.71
C GLY A 327 0.21 1.29 -13.72
N THR A 328 -0.34 0.57 -12.72
CA THR A 328 0.45 -0.22 -11.76
C THR A 328 1.29 -1.27 -12.45
N GLY A 329 0.71 -2.04 -13.39
CA GLY A 329 1.44 -3.07 -14.14
C GLY A 329 2.63 -2.53 -14.91
N ALA A 330 2.46 -1.40 -15.61
CA ALA A 330 3.53 -0.74 -16.34
C ALA A 330 4.60 -0.15 -15.40
N PHE A 331 4.17 0.50 -14.31
CA PHE A 331 5.08 1.16 -13.38
C PHE A 331 5.95 0.17 -12.60
N LEU A 332 5.41 -0.96 -12.15
CA LEU A 332 6.21 -1.99 -11.49
C LEU A 332 7.22 -2.63 -12.45
N ALA A 333 6.84 -2.86 -13.71
CA ALA A 333 7.76 -3.31 -14.73
C ALA A 333 8.87 -2.28 -15.00
N PHE A 334 8.54 -0.99 -15.01
CA PHE A 334 9.51 0.11 -15.11
C PHE A 334 10.49 0.11 -13.94
N LEU A 335 10.01 0.03 -12.69
CA LEU A 335 10.88 -0.02 -11.51
C LEU A 335 11.89 -1.18 -11.60
N MET A 336 11.43 -2.37 -11.99
CA MET A 336 12.31 -3.53 -12.17
C MET A 336 13.33 -3.31 -13.30
N ALA A 337 12.93 -2.70 -14.41
CA ALA A 337 13.79 -2.49 -15.57
C ALA A 337 14.91 -1.47 -15.34
N ILE A 338 14.73 -0.54 -14.40
CA ILE A 338 15.76 0.47 -14.09
C ILE A 338 16.75 0.03 -13.00
N CYS A 339 16.48 -1.11 -12.34
CA CYS A 339 17.39 -1.70 -11.36
C CYS A 339 18.52 -2.47 -12.05
N ASP A 340 19.70 -2.45 -11.42
CA ASP A 340 20.83 -3.29 -11.82
C ASP A 340 20.61 -4.73 -11.31
N ARG A 341 20.92 -5.73 -12.11
CA ARG A 341 20.76 -7.15 -11.75
C ARG A 341 21.56 -7.54 -10.51
N GLU A 342 22.77 -6.99 -10.37
CA GLU A 342 23.65 -7.31 -9.24
C GLU A 342 23.17 -6.73 -7.91
N ARG A 343 22.40 -5.63 -7.96
CA ARG A 343 21.89 -4.89 -6.78
C ARG A 343 20.37 -4.71 -6.80
N ALA A 344 19.68 -5.57 -7.55
CA ALA A 344 18.25 -5.40 -7.84
C ALA A 344 17.40 -5.25 -6.59
N ALA A 345 17.64 -6.06 -5.56
CA ALA A 345 16.86 -6.01 -4.32
C ALA A 345 16.99 -4.65 -3.61
N THR A 346 18.22 -4.16 -3.43
CA THR A 346 18.50 -2.88 -2.75
C THR A 346 17.97 -1.70 -3.55
N GLU A 347 18.22 -1.68 -4.86
CA GLU A 347 17.75 -0.59 -5.73
C GLU A 347 16.23 -0.56 -5.85
N TYR A 348 15.59 -1.71 -5.99
CA TYR A 348 14.13 -1.80 -6.02
C TYR A 348 13.50 -1.33 -4.70
N ALA A 349 14.04 -1.77 -3.55
CA ALA A 349 13.57 -1.31 -2.24
C ALA A 349 13.73 0.21 -2.07
N MET A 350 14.83 0.78 -2.51
CA MET A 350 15.09 2.22 -2.47
C MET A 350 14.12 3.01 -3.36
N LEU A 351 13.88 2.55 -4.60
CA LEU A 351 12.98 3.21 -5.54
C LEU A 351 11.51 3.11 -5.06
N THR A 352 11.12 1.99 -4.48
CA THR A 352 9.78 1.84 -3.90
C THR A 352 9.60 2.69 -2.65
N ALA A 353 10.63 2.87 -1.83
CA ALA A 353 10.63 3.81 -0.71
C ALA A 353 10.50 5.27 -1.19
N ALA A 354 11.26 5.67 -2.22
CA ALA A 354 11.13 6.99 -2.85
C ALA A 354 9.71 7.23 -3.37
N PHE A 355 9.11 6.25 -4.07
CA PHE A 355 7.72 6.30 -4.48
C PHE A 355 6.74 6.41 -3.30
N GLY A 356 6.99 5.69 -2.20
CA GLY A 356 6.21 5.78 -0.97
C GLY A 356 6.22 7.18 -0.35
N LEU A 357 7.37 7.89 -0.38
CA LEU A 357 7.47 9.27 0.07
C LEU A 357 6.58 10.22 -0.73
N THR A 358 6.40 9.99 -2.03
CA THR A 358 5.49 10.79 -2.86
C THR A 358 4.06 10.79 -2.31
N ARG A 359 3.58 9.62 -1.85
CA ARG A 359 2.26 9.49 -1.21
C ARG A 359 2.14 10.38 0.04
N VAL A 360 3.18 10.42 0.86
CA VAL A 360 3.20 11.24 2.08
C VAL A 360 3.17 12.72 1.73
N LEU A 361 4.00 13.14 0.79
CA LEU A 361 4.14 14.53 0.39
C LEU A 361 2.87 15.10 -0.25
N ILE A 362 2.09 14.28 -0.97
CA ILE A 362 0.88 14.75 -1.63
C ILE A 362 -0.36 14.71 -0.72
N GLY A 363 -0.39 13.87 0.31
CA GLY A 363 -1.60 13.60 1.08
C GLY A 363 -2.12 14.80 1.85
N THR A 364 -1.30 15.43 2.67
CA THR A 364 -1.70 16.62 3.45
C THR A 364 -2.09 17.80 2.55
N PRO A 365 -1.29 18.18 1.53
CA PRO A 365 -1.71 19.18 0.55
C PRO A 365 -3.02 18.85 -0.16
N SER A 366 -3.28 17.58 -0.47
CA SER A 366 -4.53 17.13 -1.08
C SER A 366 -5.75 17.51 -0.25
N GLY A 367 -5.70 17.23 1.05
CA GLY A 367 -6.80 17.59 1.96
C GLY A 367 -7.01 19.09 2.04
N TRP A 368 -5.94 19.87 2.14
CA TRP A 368 -5.99 21.33 2.20
C TRP A 368 -6.59 21.93 0.91
N ILE A 369 -6.15 21.46 -0.27
CA ILE A 369 -6.65 21.94 -1.55
C ILE A 369 -8.13 21.58 -1.71
N ALA A 370 -8.51 20.32 -1.42
CA ALA A 370 -9.90 19.89 -1.52
C ALA A 370 -10.82 20.67 -0.57
N GLN A 371 -10.34 21.04 0.63
CA GLN A 371 -11.09 21.81 1.61
C GLN A 371 -11.29 23.27 1.17
N ASN A 372 -10.30 23.91 0.56
CA ASN A 372 -10.35 25.34 0.23
C ASN A 372 -10.83 25.60 -1.20
N ALA A 373 -10.47 24.75 -2.16
CA ALA A 373 -10.82 24.91 -3.59
C ALA A 373 -12.00 24.03 -4.04
N GLY A 374 -12.48 23.14 -3.17
CA GLY A 374 -13.54 22.18 -3.47
C GLY A 374 -13.07 20.97 -4.27
N TYR A 375 -13.89 19.91 -4.27
CA TYR A 375 -13.56 18.63 -4.92
C TYR A 375 -13.40 18.73 -6.43
N ALA A 376 -14.22 19.56 -7.10
CA ALA A 376 -14.14 19.70 -8.55
C ALA A 376 -12.76 20.23 -8.97
N SER A 377 -12.32 21.35 -8.42
CA SER A 377 -10.99 21.93 -8.67
C SER A 377 -9.87 20.97 -8.30
N TYR A 378 -10.02 20.27 -7.18
CA TYR A 378 -9.05 19.28 -6.73
C TYR A 378 -8.91 18.11 -7.70
N PHE A 379 -10.02 17.51 -8.18
CA PHE A 379 -9.95 16.39 -9.11
C PHE A 379 -9.40 16.81 -10.49
N TRP A 380 -9.71 18.02 -10.97
CA TRP A 380 -9.03 18.56 -12.14
C TRP A 380 -7.52 18.70 -11.93
N LEU A 381 -7.08 19.17 -10.77
CA LEU A 381 -5.66 19.23 -10.43
C LEU A 381 -4.99 17.84 -10.51
N THR A 382 -5.67 16.77 -10.06
CA THR A 382 -5.08 15.42 -10.11
C THR A 382 -4.85 14.93 -11.54
N VAL A 383 -5.66 15.35 -12.51
CA VAL A 383 -5.43 15.10 -13.94
C VAL A 383 -4.13 15.76 -14.40
N PHE A 384 -3.94 17.04 -14.06
CA PHE A 384 -2.73 17.78 -14.44
C PHE A 384 -1.48 17.26 -13.75
N LEU A 385 -1.57 16.80 -12.49
CA LEU A 385 -0.46 16.21 -11.74
C LEU A 385 0.08 14.91 -12.35
N GLY A 386 -0.73 14.19 -13.14
CA GLY A 386 -0.28 13.00 -13.86
C GLY A 386 0.57 13.30 -15.11
N ILE A 387 0.43 14.49 -15.68
CA ILE A 387 1.05 14.84 -16.97
C ILE A 387 2.59 14.92 -16.89
N PRO A 388 3.22 15.61 -15.91
CA PRO A 388 4.67 15.77 -15.88
C PRO A 388 5.45 14.46 -15.94
N GLY A 389 5.01 13.45 -15.17
CA GLY A 389 5.66 12.14 -15.17
C GLY A 389 5.58 11.44 -16.53
N LEU A 390 4.44 11.55 -17.22
CA LEU A 390 4.25 10.99 -18.57
C LEU A 390 5.15 11.67 -19.60
N LEU A 391 5.28 12.99 -19.53
CA LEU A 391 6.13 13.78 -20.43
C LEU A 391 7.63 13.49 -20.27
N LEU A 392 8.06 12.93 -19.15
CA LEU A 392 9.44 12.53 -18.93
C LEU A 392 9.80 11.18 -19.56
N VAL A 393 8.83 10.31 -19.85
CA VAL A 393 9.07 8.96 -20.39
C VAL A 393 9.86 8.97 -21.71
N PRO A 394 9.60 9.88 -22.70
CA PRO A 394 10.39 9.93 -23.94
C PRO A 394 11.89 10.14 -23.75
N PHE A 395 12.30 10.86 -22.69
CA PHE A 395 13.72 11.15 -22.43
C PHE A 395 14.55 9.92 -22.02
N VAL A 396 13.88 8.83 -21.64
CA VAL A 396 14.51 7.56 -21.24
C VAL A 396 14.21 6.41 -22.21
N LYS A 397 13.69 6.73 -23.42
CA LYS A 397 13.29 5.75 -24.45
C LYS A 397 14.38 4.71 -24.72
N GLU A 398 15.62 5.14 -24.97
CA GLU A 398 16.73 4.26 -25.29
C GLU A 398 16.94 3.17 -24.23
N ARG A 399 16.82 3.55 -22.95
CA ARG A 399 16.99 2.63 -21.83
C ARG A 399 15.83 1.63 -21.72
N LEU A 400 14.60 2.05 -22.08
CA LEU A 400 13.40 1.21 -22.01
C LEU A 400 13.20 0.32 -23.24
N THR A 401 13.89 0.59 -24.34
CA THR A 401 13.82 -0.20 -25.58
C THR A 401 15.01 -1.13 -25.77
N SER A 402 16.13 -0.91 -25.04
CA SER A 402 17.26 -1.82 -25.07
C SER A 402 16.88 -3.15 -24.42
N PRO A 403 17.20 -4.30 -25.07
CA PRO A 403 17.01 -5.59 -24.41
C PRO A 403 17.85 -5.61 -23.12
N ALA A 404 17.24 -6.05 -22.03
CA ALA A 404 17.89 -6.20 -20.74
C ALA A 404 19.10 -7.15 -20.88
N GLY A 405 20.31 -6.59 -21.00
CA GLY A 405 21.54 -7.40 -21.11
C GLY A 405 22.61 -6.90 -22.08
N LYS A 406 22.72 -5.59 -22.35
CA LYS A 406 23.98 -5.03 -22.88
C LYS A 406 24.47 -3.91 -21.96
#